data_5cb6420324025572fe37baff6c707126
#
_entry.id   5cb6420324025572fe37baff6c707126
#
_cell.length_a   1.000
_cell.length_b   1.000
_cell.length_c   1.000
_cell.angle_alpha   90.00
_cell.angle_beta   90.00
_cell.angle_gamma   90.00
#
_symmetry.space_group_name_H-M   'P 1'
#
loop_
_entity.id
_entity.type
_entity.pdbx_description
1 polymer ?
#
loop_
_entity_poly.entity_id
_entity_poly.type
_entity_poly.pdbx_seq_one_letter_code
_entity_poly.pdbx_strand_id
1 'polypeptide(L)'
;MSFETWLSERFGPLLRLAPLFTLACLLLAIGFGLTHGVAPDRAPGPAGTNDLDFYTRVVDRVRRGEPYYPVAVQEVRLLDGPAKPFMIVRTPLLATVLAALPGKAAAQWIQRALICFALGAWCLRLGIMRMAPLRAVLALVALCSGYVCMLADQAYLMHETWAGLLVAAGLAVYRPGRSAACLALILLAALLRELAAPILLVMAGFAAWERRPREAMAWTAAFAVFALVLWRHALAVQALYLPTDTASPG
;
A
#
# COMPACT_ATOMS: atom_id res chain seq x y z
N MET A 1 8.52 -16.31 27.51
CA MET A 1 7.16 -16.53 26.98
C MET A 1 7.15 -15.87 25.61
N SER A 2 6.85 -16.62 24.54
CA SER A 2 6.77 -16.04 23.21
C SER A 2 5.51 -15.17 23.08
N PHE A 3 5.52 -14.19 22.16
CA PHE A 3 4.33 -13.37 21.89
C PHE A 3 3.12 -14.23 21.49
N GLU A 4 3.35 -15.33 20.76
CA GLU A 4 2.29 -16.27 20.37
C GLU A 4 1.66 -16.98 21.57
N THR A 5 2.46 -17.41 22.55
CA THR A 5 1.94 -18.02 23.79
C THR A 5 1.16 -17.00 24.63
N TRP A 6 1.67 -15.78 24.78
CA TRP A 6 0.98 -14.71 25.49
C TRP A 6 -0.36 -14.34 24.83
N LEU A 7 -0.38 -14.20 23.48
CA LEU A 7 -1.60 -13.93 22.71
C LEU A 7 -2.61 -15.07 22.83
N SER A 8 -2.16 -16.33 22.75
CA SER A 8 -3.06 -17.49 22.83
C SER A 8 -3.67 -17.67 24.23
N GLU A 9 -2.91 -17.37 25.29
CA GLU A 9 -3.40 -17.45 26.68
C GLU A 9 -4.37 -16.31 27.03
N ARG A 10 -4.04 -15.08 26.59
CA ARG A 10 -4.83 -13.90 26.98
C ARG A 10 -6.04 -13.67 26.08
N PHE A 11 -5.91 -13.98 24.80
CA PHE A 11 -6.92 -13.70 23.76
C PHE A 11 -7.42 -14.95 23.03
N GLY A 12 -7.06 -16.14 23.50
CA GLY A 12 -7.46 -17.41 22.87
C GLY A 12 -8.95 -17.52 22.53
N PRO A 13 -9.88 -17.13 23.42
CA PRO A 13 -11.31 -17.11 23.12
C PRO A 13 -11.66 -16.08 22.02
N LEU A 14 -11.05 -14.89 22.05
CA LEU A 14 -11.26 -13.83 21.05
C LEU A 14 -10.63 -14.19 19.70
N LEU A 15 -9.46 -14.84 19.70
CA LEU A 15 -8.82 -15.33 18.48
C LEU A 15 -9.64 -16.42 17.78
N ARG A 16 -10.42 -17.21 18.54
CA ARG A 16 -11.38 -18.17 17.96
C ARG A 16 -12.55 -17.47 17.26
N LEU A 17 -12.90 -16.26 17.69
CA LEU A 17 -13.94 -15.44 17.09
C LEU A 17 -13.39 -14.54 15.94
N ALA A 18 -12.07 -14.41 15.80
CA ALA A 18 -11.44 -13.59 14.76
C ALA A 18 -11.95 -13.89 13.34
N PRO A 19 -12.14 -15.16 12.91
CA PRO A 19 -12.68 -15.45 11.59
C PRO A 19 -14.12 -14.95 11.42
N LEU A 20 -14.95 -15.06 12.47
CA LEU A 20 -16.34 -14.58 12.46
C LEU A 20 -16.38 -13.05 12.45
N PHE A 21 -15.52 -12.41 13.23
CA PHE A 21 -15.39 -10.95 13.24
C PHE A 21 -14.90 -10.44 11.86
N THR A 22 -13.91 -11.09 11.28
CA THR A 22 -13.41 -10.74 9.93
C THR A 22 -14.51 -10.91 8.88
N LEU A 23 -15.26 -12.01 8.94
CA LEU A 23 -16.40 -12.24 8.05
C LEU A 23 -17.50 -11.17 8.26
N ALA A 24 -17.81 -10.82 9.49
CA ALA A 24 -18.78 -9.78 9.81
C ALA A 24 -18.33 -8.41 9.27
N CYS A 25 -17.05 -8.05 9.48
CA CYS A 25 -16.48 -6.82 8.92
C CYS A 25 -16.52 -6.81 7.38
N LEU A 26 -16.22 -7.95 6.74
CA LEU A 26 -16.28 -8.09 5.29
C LEU A 26 -17.72 -7.93 4.77
N LEU A 27 -18.68 -8.59 5.42
CA LEU A 27 -20.10 -8.49 5.06
C LEU A 27 -20.64 -7.07 5.29
N LEU A 28 -20.22 -6.41 6.38
CA LEU A 28 -20.56 -5.00 6.64
C LEU A 28 -19.94 -4.07 5.59
N ALA A 29 -18.67 -4.29 5.21
CA ALA A 29 -18.01 -3.50 4.16
C ALA A 29 -18.67 -3.69 2.79
N ILE A 30 -19.03 -4.93 2.45
CA ILE A 30 -19.79 -5.25 1.22
C ILE A 30 -21.19 -4.62 1.31
N GLY A 31 -21.90 -4.80 2.41
CA GLY A 31 -23.23 -4.20 2.64
C GLY A 31 -23.18 -2.68 2.55
N PHE A 32 -22.19 -2.05 3.18
CA PHE A 32 -21.98 -0.61 3.11
C PHE A 32 -21.68 -0.16 1.67
N GLY A 33 -20.80 -0.87 0.95
CA GLY A 33 -20.51 -0.56 -0.45
C GLY A 33 -21.72 -0.72 -1.37
N LEU A 34 -22.59 -1.71 -1.11
CA LEU A 34 -23.81 -1.93 -1.89
C LEU A 34 -24.91 -0.91 -1.56
N THR A 35 -25.04 -0.46 -0.30
CA THR A 35 -26.10 0.45 0.13
C THR A 35 -25.73 1.92 -0.09
N HIS A 36 -24.45 2.27 0.01
CA HIS A 36 -23.99 3.63 -0.22
C HIS A 36 -23.52 3.85 -1.65
N GLY A 37 -23.79 2.88 -2.52
CA GLY A 37 -23.50 2.85 -3.94
C GLY A 37 -22.46 3.87 -4.40
N VAL A 38 -21.55 3.52 -5.27
CA VAL A 38 -20.67 4.50 -5.93
C VAL A 38 -21.46 5.79 -6.07
N ALA A 39 -21.02 6.84 -5.37
CA ALA A 39 -21.70 8.15 -5.43
C ALA A 39 -22.05 8.39 -6.89
N PRO A 40 -23.30 8.75 -7.21
CA PRO A 40 -23.72 8.90 -8.60
C PRO A 40 -22.62 9.69 -9.30
N ASP A 41 -22.11 9.14 -10.40
CA ASP A 41 -20.99 9.70 -11.13
C ASP A 41 -21.11 11.21 -11.05
N ARG A 42 -20.17 11.85 -10.35
CA ARG A 42 -20.01 13.28 -10.46
C ARG A 42 -20.05 13.51 -11.96
N ALA A 43 -21.07 14.24 -12.45
CA ALA A 43 -21.20 14.54 -13.87
C ALA A 43 -19.78 14.67 -14.45
N PRO A 44 -19.40 13.91 -15.48
CA PRO A 44 -18.03 13.85 -15.90
C PRO A 44 -17.53 15.28 -16.00
N GLY A 45 -16.67 15.66 -15.05
CA GLY A 45 -16.00 16.94 -15.10
C GLY A 45 -15.29 17.02 -16.44
N PRO A 46 -14.91 18.19 -16.93
CA PRO A 46 -14.23 18.32 -18.22
C PRO A 46 -13.16 17.25 -18.31
N ALA A 47 -13.13 16.54 -19.46
CA ALA A 47 -12.27 15.37 -19.68
C ALA A 47 -10.87 15.62 -19.12
N GLY A 48 -10.41 14.76 -18.18
CA GLY A 48 -9.09 14.90 -17.56
C GLY A 48 -9.05 15.37 -16.11
N THR A 49 -10.17 15.39 -15.37
CA THR A 49 -10.26 15.88 -13.98
C THR A 49 -10.26 14.77 -12.91
N ASN A 50 -10.07 13.51 -13.27
CA ASN A 50 -10.01 12.43 -12.29
C ASN A 50 -8.55 12.09 -11.89
N ASP A 51 -8.38 11.48 -10.71
CA ASP A 51 -7.06 11.11 -10.17
C ASP A 51 -6.27 10.19 -11.11
N LEU A 52 -6.95 9.30 -11.85
CA LEU A 52 -6.28 8.37 -12.76
C LEU A 52 -5.70 9.06 -13.99
N ASP A 53 -6.41 10.06 -14.52
CA ASP A 53 -5.90 10.90 -15.60
C ASP A 53 -4.69 11.74 -15.14
N PHE A 54 -4.76 12.25 -13.89
CA PHE A 54 -3.64 12.92 -13.25
C PHE A 54 -2.38 12.03 -13.24
N TYR A 55 -2.49 10.82 -12.66
CA TYR A 55 -1.35 9.91 -12.61
C TYR A 55 -0.85 9.51 -13.99
N THR A 56 -1.76 9.31 -14.95
CA THR A 56 -1.39 8.99 -16.34
C THR A 56 -0.56 10.13 -16.94
N ARG A 57 -1.02 11.38 -16.82
CA ARG A 57 -0.28 12.55 -17.35
C ARG A 57 1.09 12.71 -16.69
N VAL A 58 1.17 12.55 -15.37
CA VAL A 58 2.46 12.60 -14.65
C VAL A 58 3.42 11.55 -15.18
N VAL A 59 2.99 10.28 -15.30
CA VAL A 59 3.84 9.19 -15.82
C VAL A 59 4.29 9.47 -17.24
N ASP A 60 3.40 9.93 -18.12
CA ASP A 60 3.73 10.22 -19.53
C ASP A 60 4.69 11.39 -19.69
N ARG A 61 4.57 12.43 -18.87
CA ARG A 61 5.51 13.55 -18.85
C ARG A 61 6.89 13.14 -18.34
N VAL A 62 6.94 12.35 -17.25
CA VAL A 62 8.21 11.80 -16.73
C VAL A 62 8.85 10.86 -17.75
N ARG A 63 8.07 10.05 -18.49
CA ARG A 63 8.57 9.20 -19.57
C ARG A 63 9.20 10.01 -20.71
N ARG A 64 8.73 11.23 -20.97
CA ARG A 64 9.35 12.16 -21.91
C ARG A 64 10.60 12.86 -21.38
N GLY A 65 11.03 12.55 -20.15
CA GLY A 65 12.24 13.10 -19.53
C GLY A 65 11.99 14.39 -18.73
N GLU A 66 10.73 14.80 -18.52
CA GLU A 66 10.42 15.93 -17.66
C GLU A 66 10.68 15.60 -16.18
N PRO A 67 11.21 16.53 -15.36
CA PRO A 67 11.50 16.27 -13.96
C PRO A 67 10.21 16.10 -13.16
N TYR A 68 10.16 15.05 -12.32
CA TYR A 68 8.96 14.62 -11.59
C TYR A 68 8.29 15.74 -10.77
N TYR A 69 9.04 16.42 -9.90
CA TYR A 69 8.44 17.36 -8.94
C TYR A 69 7.74 18.56 -9.59
N PRO A 70 8.37 19.27 -10.54
CA PRO A 70 7.68 20.32 -11.27
C PRO A 70 6.43 19.82 -11.99
N VAL A 71 6.52 18.65 -12.64
CA VAL A 71 5.39 18.02 -13.34
C VAL A 71 4.24 17.72 -12.36
N ALA A 72 4.50 17.02 -11.26
CA ALA A 72 3.47 16.59 -10.33
C ALA A 72 2.78 17.81 -9.67
N VAL A 73 3.53 18.82 -9.24
CA VAL A 73 2.95 20.05 -8.66
C VAL A 73 2.11 20.82 -9.67
N GLN A 74 2.57 20.88 -10.93
CA GLN A 74 1.84 21.56 -12.00
C GLN A 74 0.53 20.85 -12.34
N GLU A 75 0.54 19.50 -12.42
CA GLU A 75 -0.66 18.71 -12.68
C GLU A 75 -1.68 18.80 -11.51
N VAL A 76 -1.22 18.89 -10.26
CA VAL A 76 -2.11 19.16 -9.11
C VAL A 76 -2.81 20.50 -9.25
N ARG A 77 -2.10 21.55 -9.65
CA ARG A 77 -2.70 22.89 -9.89
C ARG A 77 -3.73 22.88 -11.01
N LEU A 78 -3.50 22.10 -12.07
CA LEU A 78 -4.45 21.97 -13.19
C LEU A 78 -5.76 21.28 -12.79
N LEU A 79 -5.77 20.54 -11.69
CA LEU A 79 -6.97 19.94 -11.13
C LEU A 79 -7.74 20.87 -10.15
N ASP A 80 -7.33 22.15 -10.04
CA ASP A 80 -7.79 23.08 -9.01
C ASP A 80 -7.64 22.48 -7.59
N GLY A 81 -6.74 21.51 -7.45
CA GLY A 81 -6.46 20.82 -6.20
C GLY A 81 -5.57 21.67 -5.28
N PRO A 82 -5.72 21.48 -3.95
CA PRO A 82 -4.81 22.12 -3.01
C PRO A 82 -3.40 21.58 -3.25
N ALA A 83 -2.39 22.44 -3.40
CA ALA A 83 -0.99 22.01 -3.50
C ALA A 83 -0.33 21.77 -2.13
N LYS A 84 -1.01 22.11 -1.05
CA LYS A 84 -0.56 21.97 0.35
C LYS A 84 -1.51 21.06 1.13
N PRO A 85 -1.03 20.19 2.04
CA PRO A 85 0.38 19.96 2.40
C PRO A 85 1.14 19.12 1.34
N PHE A 86 2.48 19.04 1.49
CA PHE A 86 3.36 18.32 0.56
C PHE A 86 2.94 16.85 0.29
N MET A 87 2.23 16.22 1.20
CA MET A 87 1.74 14.83 1.09
C MET A 87 0.68 14.62 -0.01
N ILE A 88 0.13 15.70 -0.56
CA ILE A 88 -0.79 15.63 -1.71
C ILE A 88 -0.02 15.18 -2.96
N VAL A 89 1.20 15.67 -3.12
CA VAL A 89 2.13 15.19 -4.14
C VAL A 89 2.75 13.89 -3.63
N ARG A 90 2.53 12.78 -4.32
CA ARG A 90 3.09 11.48 -3.94
C ARG A 90 4.61 11.45 -4.12
N THR A 91 5.27 10.44 -3.55
CA THR A 91 6.70 10.22 -3.79
C THR A 91 6.94 9.86 -5.26
N PRO A 92 8.12 10.21 -5.84
CA PRO A 92 8.39 10.01 -7.26
C PRO A 92 8.54 8.54 -7.67
N LEU A 93 8.68 7.63 -6.71
CA LEU A 93 9.12 6.25 -6.94
C LEU A 93 8.24 5.51 -7.94
N LEU A 94 6.90 5.50 -7.73
CA LEU A 94 6.00 4.78 -8.63
C LEU A 94 6.00 5.37 -10.03
N ALA A 95 5.86 6.70 -10.14
CA ALA A 95 5.83 7.36 -11.44
C ALA A 95 7.11 7.13 -12.22
N THR A 96 8.27 7.17 -11.55
CA THR A 96 9.58 6.91 -12.18
C THR A 96 9.69 5.46 -12.66
N VAL A 97 9.27 4.49 -11.83
CA VAL A 97 9.25 3.06 -12.22
C VAL A 97 8.32 2.85 -13.42
N LEU A 98 7.10 3.37 -13.37
CA LEU A 98 6.13 3.23 -14.46
C LEU A 98 6.59 3.91 -15.75
N ALA A 99 7.28 5.06 -15.64
CA ALA A 99 7.85 5.76 -16.78
C ALA A 99 8.98 4.97 -17.45
N ALA A 100 9.77 4.21 -16.67
CA ALA A 100 10.85 3.37 -17.17
C ALA A 100 10.37 2.07 -17.83
N LEU A 101 9.13 1.65 -17.57
CA LEU A 101 8.57 0.43 -18.16
C LEU A 101 8.16 0.65 -19.63
N PRO A 102 8.22 -0.39 -20.48
CA PRO A 102 7.90 -0.29 -21.91
C PRO A 102 6.41 -0.05 -22.20
N GLY A 103 5.59 0.19 -21.19
CA GLY A 103 4.20 0.57 -21.32
C GLY A 103 3.28 -0.02 -20.24
N LYS A 104 2.00 0.30 -20.34
CA LYS A 104 0.92 -0.13 -19.44
C LYS A 104 0.90 -1.64 -19.22
N ALA A 105 1.01 -2.43 -20.30
CA ALA A 105 0.95 -3.89 -20.21
C ALA A 105 2.05 -4.46 -19.29
N ALA A 106 3.28 -3.93 -19.37
CA ALA A 106 4.37 -4.37 -18.50
C ALA A 106 4.06 -4.10 -17.02
N ALA A 107 3.55 -2.92 -16.69
CA ALA A 107 3.14 -2.56 -15.32
C ALA A 107 2.05 -3.49 -14.79
N GLN A 108 1.04 -3.77 -15.60
CA GLN A 108 -0.05 -4.70 -15.26
C GLN A 108 0.46 -6.12 -15.02
N TRP A 109 1.37 -6.62 -15.87
CA TRP A 109 1.94 -7.95 -15.68
C TRP A 109 2.78 -8.06 -14.41
N ILE A 110 3.60 -7.04 -14.09
CA ILE A 110 4.35 -7.00 -12.83
C ILE A 110 3.41 -6.99 -11.63
N GLN A 111 2.34 -6.19 -11.69
CA GLN A 111 1.33 -6.15 -10.63
C GLN A 111 0.63 -7.50 -10.44
N ARG A 112 0.21 -8.15 -11.54
CA ARG A 112 -0.40 -9.49 -11.49
C ARG A 112 0.55 -10.54 -10.94
N ALA A 113 1.83 -10.50 -11.32
CA ALA A 113 2.86 -11.37 -10.78
C ALA A 113 3.02 -11.16 -9.26
N LEU A 114 2.98 -9.91 -8.78
CA LEU A 114 3.04 -9.60 -7.35
C LEU A 114 1.77 -10.09 -6.62
N ILE A 115 0.58 -9.99 -7.23
CA ILE A 115 -0.65 -10.57 -6.69
C ILE A 115 -0.50 -12.09 -6.54
N CYS A 116 -0.08 -12.78 -7.60
CA CYS A 116 0.13 -14.23 -7.56
C CYS A 116 1.16 -14.63 -6.50
N PHE A 117 2.26 -13.88 -6.38
CA PHE A 117 3.27 -14.10 -5.36
C PHE A 117 2.70 -13.93 -3.95
N ALA A 118 1.98 -12.84 -3.68
CA ALA A 118 1.38 -12.58 -2.38
C ALA A 118 0.35 -13.65 -2.01
N LEU A 119 -0.54 -14.02 -2.93
CA LEU A 119 -1.52 -15.09 -2.74
C LEU A 119 -0.84 -16.43 -2.46
N GLY A 120 0.13 -16.83 -3.28
CA GLY A 120 0.90 -18.06 -3.10
C GLY A 120 1.62 -18.11 -1.77
N ALA A 121 2.27 -17.02 -1.37
CA ALA A 121 2.96 -16.92 -0.10
C ALA A 121 2.00 -17.04 1.10
N TRP A 122 0.81 -16.45 1.04
CA TRP A 122 -0.22 -16.62 2.05
C TRP A 122 -0.80 -18.02 2.08
N CYS A 123 -1.07 -18.63 0.91
CA CYS A 123 -1.52 -20.02 0.84
C CYS A 123 -0.53 -20.98 1.53
N LEU A 124 0.76 -20.79 1.29
CA LEU A 124 1.81 -21.58 1.92
C LEU A 124 1.89 -21.31 3.43
N ARG A 125 1.85 -20.02 3.84
CA ARG A 125 1.95 -19.62 5.25
C ARG A 125 0.78 -20.15 6.08
N LEU A 126 -0.44 -20.07 5.58
CA LEU A 126 -1.63 -20.55 6.24
C LEU A 126 -1.79 -22.08 6.18
N GLY A 127 -0.97 -22.75 5.35
CA GLY A 127 -1.07 -24.18 5.15
C GLY A 127 -2.43 -24.60 4.55
N ILE A 128 -2.98 -23.77 3.67
CA ILE A 128 -4.34 -23.96 3.09
C ILE A 128 -4.49 -25.34 2.47
N MET A 129 -3.45 -25.88 1.85
CA MET A 129 -3.44 -27.21 1.24
C MET A 129 -3.61 -28.37 2.26
N ARG A 130 -3.43 -28.08 3.55
CA ARG A 130 -3.57 -29.04 4.66
C ARG A 130 -4.86 -28.84 5.45
N MET A 131 -5.67 -27.85 5.09
CA MET A 131 -6.93 -27.56 5.75
C MET A 131 -8.03 -28.52 5.26
N ALA A 132 -9.06 -28.72 6.10
CA ALA A 132 -10.30 -29.35 5.63
C ALA A 132 -10.90 -28.55 4.46
N PRO A 133 -11.49 -29.20 3.44
CA PRO A 133 -11.89 -28.56 2.19
C PRO A 133 -12.69 -27.26 2.34
N LEU A 134 -13.70 -27.26 3.22
CA LEU A 134 -14.52 -26.07 3.47
C LEU A 134 -13.69 -24.89 4.02
N ARG A 135 -12.78 -25.15 4.96
CA ARG A 135 -11.90 -24.10 5.52
C ARG A 135 -10.93 -23.56 4.47
N ALA A 136 -10.39 -24.43 3.62
CA ALA A 136 -9.51 -24.03 2.53
C ALA A 136 -10.24 -23.12 1.53
N VAL A 137 -11.47 -23.48 1.15
CA VAL A 137 -12.30 -22.65 0.25
C VAL A 137 -12.60 -21.29 0.89
N LEU A 138 -13.03 -21.24 2.13
CA LEU A 138 -13.31 -19.98 2.83
C LEU A 138 -12.06 -19.08 2.94
N ALA A 139 -10.91 -19.67 3.27
CA ALA A 139 -9.64 -18.94 3.34
C ALA A 139 -9.23 -18.39 1.96
N LEU A 140 -9.37 -19.17 0.89
CA LEU A 140 -9.09 -18.74 -0.47
C LEU A 140 -10.03 -17.61 -0.91
N VAL A 141 -11.34 -17.75 -0.65
CA VAL A 141 -12.31 -16.69 -0.97
C VAL A 141 -11.95 -15.41 -0.24
N ALA A 142 -11.65 -15.48 1.06
CA ALA A 142 -11.26 -14.32 1.86
C ALA A 142 -9.96 -13.68 1.35
N LEU A 143 -8.95 -14.46 0.97
CA LEU A 143 -7.72 -13.95 0.37
C LEU A 143 -7.98 -13.31 -1.00
N CYS A 144 -8.69 -14.00 -1.88
CA CYS A 144 -8.93 -13.52 -3.24
C CYS A 144 -9.79 -12.26 -3.27
N SER A 145 -10.79 -12.12 -2.37
CA SER A 145 -11.67 -10.96 -2.34
C SER A 145 -10.89 -9.65 -2.15
N GLY A 146 -9.82 -9.65 -1.35
CA GLY A 146 -8.96 -8.48 -1.16
C GLY A 146 -8.17 -8.06 -2.40
N TYR A 147 -8.00 -8.95 -3.39
CA TYR A 147 -7.20 -8.67 -4.58
C TYR A 147 -8.04 -8.38 -5.84
N VAL A 148 -9.34 -8.65 -5.81
CA VAL A 148 -10.22 -8.45 -6.99
C VAL A 148 -10.19 -7.01 -7.49
N CYS A 149 -10.29 -6.04 -6.60
CA CYS A 149 -10.23 -4.61 -6.96
C CYS A 149 -8.88 -4.21 -7.58
N MET A 150 -7.81 -4.96 -7.27
CA MET A 150 -6.46 -4.69 -7.79
C MET A 150 -6.26 -5.20 -9.23
N LEU A 151 -7.23 -5.94 -9.77
CA LEU A 151 -7.24 -6.40 -11.17
C LEU A 151 -7.87 -5.37 -12.13
N ALA A 152 -8.43 -4.28 -11.61
CA ALA A 152 -8.97 -3.21 -12.45
C ALA A 152 -7.89 -2.67 -13.41
N ASP A 153 -8.32 -2.27 -14.59
CA ASP A 153 -7.42 -1.91 -15.71
C ASP A 153 -6.40 -0.81 -15.36
N GLN A 154 -6.79 0.12 -14.51
CA GLN A 154 -5.96 1.27 -14.10
C GLN A 154 -5.37 1.13 -12.69
N ALA A 155 -5.57 -0.01 -12.01
CA ALA A 155 -5.08 -0.23 -10.64
C ALA A 155 -3.54 -0.13 -10.53
N TYR A 156 -2.81 -0.35 -11.62
CA TYR A 156 -1.35 -0.19 -11.68
C TYR A 156 -0.88 1.26 -11.49
N LEU A 157 -1.74 2.26 -11.64
CA LEU A 157 -1.43 3.67 -11.37
C LEU A 157 -1.58 4.03 -9.88
N MET A 158 -2.29 3.21 -9.11
CA MET A 158 -2.63 3.50 -7.72
C MET A 158 -1.50 3.09 -6.76
N HIS A 159 -0.93 4.05 -6.06
CA HIS A 159 0.13 3.83 -5.06
C HIS A 159 -0.30 2.85 -3.97
N GLU A 160 -1.57 2.95 -3.54
CA GLU A 160 -2.20 2.12 -2.53
C GLU A 160 -2.18 0.64 -2.91
N THR A 161 -2.42 0.35 -4.18
CA THR A 161 -2.43 -1.02 -4.70
C THR A 161 -1.06 -1.68 -4.57
N TRP A 162 0.00 -0.99 -5.01
CA TRP A 162 1.36 -1.49 -4.90
C TRP A 162 1.81 -1.62 -3.45
N ALA A 163 1.56 -0.59 -2.63
CA ALA A 163 1.92 -0.62 -1.23
C ALA A 163 1.19 -1.74 -0.47
N GLY A 164 -0.12 -1.91 -0.69
CA GLY A 164 -0.91 -2.98 -0.10
C GLY A 164 -0.41 -4.37 -0.48
N LEU A 165 -0.09 -4.59 -1.77
CA LEU A 165 0.48 -5.85 -2.25
C LEU A 165 1.84 -6.16 -1.63
N LEU A 166 2.73 -5.16 -1.55
CA LEU A 166 4.05 -5.32 -0.94
C LEU A 166 3.97 -5.59 0.56
N VAL A 167 3.05 -4.92 1.27
CA VAL A 167 2.78 -5.21 2.69
C VAL A 167 2.27 -6.64 2.84
N ALA A 168 1.28 -7.04 2.06
CA ALA A 168 0.72 -8.39 2.12
C ALA A 168 1.78 -9.45 1.82
N ALA A 169 2.59 -9.27 0.77
CA ALA A 169 3.69 -10.16 0.44
C ALA A 169 4.76 -10.20 1.53
N GLY A 170 5.14 -9.03 2.06
CA GLY A 170 6.12 -8.91 3.14
C GLY A 170 5.70 -9.67 4.39
N LEU A 171 4.46 -9.47 4.84
CA LEU A 171 3.93 -10.18 6.00
C LEU A 171 3.79 -11.68 5.77
N ALA A 172 3.46 -12.11 4.54
CA ALA A 172 3.38 -13.52 4.20
C ALA A 172 4.73 -14.25 4.32
N VAL A 173 5.82 -13.60 3.91
CA VAL A 173 7.17 -14.17 3.97
C VAL A 173 7.90 -13.90 5.28
N TYR A 174 7.30 -13.13 6.18
CA TYR A 174 7.94 -12.79 7.46
C TYR A 174 8.26 -14.03 8.30
N ARG A 175 9.49 -14.09 8.78
CA ARG A 175 9.95 -15.09 9.75
C ARG A 175 10.80 -14.40 10.81
N PRO A 176 10.51 -14.59 12.10
CA PRO A 176 11.30 -14.03 13.19
C PRO A 176 12.78 -14.38 13.03
N GLY A 177 13.69 -13.42 13.17
CA GLY A 177 15.12 -13.59 12.99
C GLY A 177 15.62 -13.73 11.53
N ARG A 178 14.72 -13.84 10.55
CA ARG A 178 15.01 -13.87 9.11
C ARG A 178 14.10 -12.89 8.35
N SER A 179 14.07 -11.65 8.82
CA SER A 179 13.10 -10.65 8.38
C SER A 179 13.54 -9.81 7.17
N ALA A 180 14.73 -10.03 6.61
CA ALA A 180 15.30 -9.16 5.56
C ALA A 180 14.37 -8.97 4.34
N ALA A 181 13.79 -10.04 3.82
CA ALA A 181 12.86 -9.95 2.69
C ALA A 181 11.59 -9.18 3.05
N CYS A 182 11.00 -9.45 4.22
CA CYS A 182 9.86 -8.73 4.73
C CYS A 182 10.18 -7.24 4.90
N LEU A 183 11.32 -6.92 5.54
CA LEU A 183 11.78 -5.56 5.76
C LEU A 183 11.93 -4.80 4.44
N ALA A 184 12.56 -5.42 3.43
CA ALA A 184 12.72 -4.80 2.11
C ALA A 184 11.36 -4.50 1.45
N LEU A 185 10.41 -5.44 1.50
CA LEU A 185 9.07 -5.26 0.93
C LEU A 185 8.27 -4.18 1.66
N ILE A 186 8.31 -4.16 3.00
CA ILE A 186 7.60 -3.15 3.80
C ILE A 186 8.24 -1.76 3.64
N LEU A 187 9.57 -1.67 3.58
CA LEU A 187 10.25 -0.39 3.29
C LEU A 187 9.87 0.13 1.90
N LEU A 188 9.88 -0.75 0.90
CA LEU A 188 9.45 -0.37 -0.46
C LEU A 188 7.99 0.09 -0.47
N ALA A 189 7.10 -0.58 0.26
CA ALA A 189 5.71 -0.16 0.42
C ALA A 189 5.60 1.23 1.06
N ALA A 190 6.38 1.50 2.12
CA ALA A 190 6.40 2.81 2.78
C ALA A 190 6.94 3.93 1.87
N LEU A 191 7.94 3.62 1.03
CA LEU A 191 8.48 4.55 0.04
C LEU A 191 7.50 4.85 -1.10
N LEU A 192 6.60 3.93 -1.41
CA LEU A 192 5.51 4.12 -2.38
C LEU A 192 4.34 4.87 -1.75
N ARG A 193 3.99 4.53 -0.52
CA ARG A 193 2.84 5.09 0.20
C ARG A 193 3.17 5.22 1.68
N GLU A 194 3.25 6.43 2.17
CA GLU A 194 3.62 6.78 3.55
C GLU A 194 2.74 6.10 4.62
N LEU A 195 1.49 5.76 4.27
CA LEU A 195 0.57 5.04 5.15
C LEU A 195 1.05 3.63 5.54
N ALA A 196 2.01 3.06 4.82
CA ALA A 196 2.62 1.78 5.20
C ALA A 196 3.74 1.93 6.25
N ALA A 197 4.27 3.14 6.46
CA ALA A 197 5.39 3.39 7.37
C ALA A 197 5.15 2.99 8.85
N PRO A 198 3.95 3.14 9.44
CA PRO A 198 3.68 2.67 10.79
C PRO A 198 4.00 1.20 11.02
N ILE A 199 3.92 0.37 9.98
CA ILE A 199 4.25 -1.05 10.08
C ILE A 199 5.72 -1.25 10.43
N LEU A 200 6.63 -0.40 9.95
CA LEU A 200 8.06 -0.46 10.30
C LEU A 200 8.27 -0.30 11.81
N LEU A 201 7.55 0.64 12.43
CA LEU A 201 7.60 0.88 13.87
C LEU A 201 6.95 -0.25 14.67
N VAL A 202 5.83 -0.77 14.21
CA VAL A 202 5.16 -1.93 14.83
C VAL A 202 6.08 -3.14 14.83
N MET A 203 6.73 -3.43 13.71
CA MET A 203 7.68 -4.55 13.59
C MET A 203 8.94 -4.34 14.45
N ALA A 204 9.45 -3.10 14.55
CA ALA A 204 10.53 -2.75 15.48
C ALA A 204 10.13 -3.02 16.93
N GLY A 205 8.94 -2.59 17.33
CA GLY A 205 8.38 -2.81 18.66
C GLY A 205 8.24 -4.30 19.01
N PHE A 206 7.69 -5.11 18.09
CA PHE A 206 7.59 -6.56 18.28
C PHE A 206 8.96 -7.24 18.38
N ALA A 207 9.92 -6.85 17.54
CA ALA A 207 11.27 -7.39 17.61
C ALA A 207 11.97 -7.03 18.92
N ALA A 208 11.79 -5.80 19.42
CA ALA A 208 12.30 -5.37 20.72
C ALA A 208 11.63 -6.13 21.88
N TRP A 209 10.32 -6.28 21.86
CA TRP A 209 9.53 -7.04 22.84
C TRP A 209 10.03 -8.48 22.94
N GLU A 210 10.26 -9.12 21.80
CA GLU A 210 10.76 -10.50 21.73
C GLU A 210 12.28 -10.61 21.95
N ARG A 211 12.94 -9.53 22.39
CA ARG A 211 14.38 -9.47 22.68
C ARG A 211 15.26 -9.85 21.48
N ARG A 212 14.87 -9.41 20.29
CA ARG A 212 15.62 -9.58 19.04
C ARG A 212 16.25 -8.24 18.60
N PRO A 213 17.32 -7.75 19.31
CA PRO A 213 17.82 -6.38 19.14
C PRO A 213 18.33 -6.08 17.73
N ARG A 214 18.97 -7.04 17.06
CA ARG A 214 19.46 -6.86 15.69
C ARG A 214 18.32 -6.62 14.70
N GLU A 215 17.22 -7.34 14.87
CA GLU A 215 16.03 -7.18 14.04
C GLU A 215 15.32 -5.86 14.36
N ALA A 216 15.18 -5.50 15.64
CA ALA A 216 14.62 -4.22 16.05
C ALA A 216 15.43 -3.04 15.47
N MET A 217 16.76 -3.10 15.53
CA MET A 217 17.62 -2.08 14.92
C MET A 217 17.44 -2.01 13.39
N ALA A 218 17.29 -3.15 12.70
CA ALA A 218 17.08 -3.15 11.26
C ALA A 218 15.76 -2.47 10.86
N TRP A 219 14.66 -2.74 11.60
CA TRP A 219 13.37 -2.09 11.38
C TRP A 219 13.43 -0.58 11.70
N THR A 220 14.10 -0.18 12.79
CA THR A 220 14.30 1.22 13.13
C THR A 220 15.14 1.94 12.08
N ALA A 221 16.20 1.32 11.59
CA ALA A 221 17.03 1.87 10.51
C ALA A 221 16.23 2.02 9.21
N ALA A 222 15.36 1.06 8.87
CA ALA A 222 14.47 1.17 7.72
C ALA A 222 13.49 2.35 7.87
N PHE A 223 12.93 2.55 9.08
CA PHE A 223 12.10 3.72 9.35
C PHE A 223 12.89 5.03 9.22
N ALA A 224 14.14 5.08 9.70
CA ALA A 224 14.99 6.27 9.55
C ALA A 224 15.29 6.59 8.07
N VAL A 225 15.54 5.55 7.24
CA VAL A 225 15.68 5.71 5.78
C VAL A 225 14.41 6.28 5.17
N PHE A 226 13.26 5.70 5.50
CA PHE A 226 11.96 6.22 5.05
C PHE A 226 11.76 7.69 5.45
N ALA A 227 12.00 8.04 6.71
CA ALA A 227 11.85 9.41 7.23
C ALA A 227 12.77 10.40 6.50
N LEU A 228 14.00 10.00 6.22
CA LEU A 228 14.95 10.82 5.44
C LEU A 228 14.44 11.06 4.01
N VAL A 229 13.95 10.03 3.35
CA VAL A 229 13.39 10.14 1.99
C VAL A 229 12.16 11.04 1.98
N LEU A 230 11.26 10.85 2.96
CA LEU A 230 10.06 11.67 3.11
C LEU A 230 10.41 13.15 3.39
N TRP A 231 11.42 13.40 4.23
CA TRP A 231 11.90 14.75 4.49
C TRP A 231 12.45 15.41 3.22
N ARG A 232 13.29 14.70 2.46
CA ARG A 232 13.81 15.20 1.16
C ARG A 232 12.69 15.46 0.18
N HIS A 233 11.70 14.58 0.12
CA HIS A 233 10.48 14.76 -0.68
C HIS A 233 9.73 16.05 -0.27
N ALA A 234 9.52 16.25 1.04
CA ALA A 234 8.86 17.44 1.54
C ALA A 234 9.58 18.73 1.14
N LEU A 235 10.92 18.78 1.27
CA LEU A 235 11.71 19.93 0.86
C LEU A 235 11.59 20.19 -0.65
N ALA A 236 11.61 19.15 -1.49
CA ALA A 236 11.51 19.28 -2.94
C ALA A 236 10.14 19.83 -3.38
N VAL A 237 9.05 19.39 -2.73
CA VAL A 237 7.70 19.91 -3.03
C VAL A 237 7.53 21.33 -2.50
N GLN A 238 7.97 21.61 -1.26
CA GLN A 238 7.84 22.94 -0.66
C GLN A 238 8.61 24.02 -1.41
N ALA A 239 9.75 23.67 -2.02
CA ALA A 239 10.52 24.59 -2.86
C ALA A 239 9.75 25.06 -4.11
N LEU A 240 8.67 24.36 -4.48
CA LEU A 240 7.82 24.70 -5.63
C LEU A 240 6.51 25.41 -5.24
N TYR A 241 6.27 25.67 -3.95
CA TYR A 241 5.06 26.36 -3.51
C TYR A 241 4.99 27.79 -4.02
N LEU A 242 3.81 28.19 -4.47
CA LEU A 242 3.49 29.56 -4.82
C LEU A 242 2.64 30.21 -3.72
N PRO A 243 2.66 31.55 -3.61
CA PRO A 243 1.79 32.27 -2.67
C PRO A 243 0.30 32.00 -2.90
N THR A 244 -0.08 31.71 -4.15
CA THR A 244 -1.46 31.42 -4.58
C THR A 244 -1.91 29.99 -4.30
N ASP A 245 -0.98 29.08 -3.90
CA ASP A 245 -1.34 27.70 -3.63
C ASP A 245 -2.25 27.60 -2.39
N THR A 246 -3.43 27.00 -2.56
CA THR A 246 -4.37 26.73 -1.48
C THR A 246 -3.94 25.55 -0.62
N ALA A 247 -4.33 25.55 0.65
CA ALA A 247 -4.18 24.41 1.55
C ALA A 247 -5.43 23.51 1.49
N SER A 248 -5.24 22.19 1.62
CA SER A 248 -6.37 21.28 1.81
C SER A 248 -7.12 21.67 3.08
N PRO A 249 -8.45 21.82 3.06
CA PRO A 249 -9.21 21.85 4.31
C PRO A 249 -8.96 20.53 5.05
N GLY A 250 -8.49 20.61 6.30
CA GLY A 250 -8.15 19.49 7.17
C GLY A 250 -9.38 18.68 7.57
#